data_16c7f00af963452c9ed05558065f40fb
#
_entry.id   16c7f00af963452c9ed05558065f40fb
#
_cell.length_a   1.000
_cell.length_b   1.000
_cell.length_c   1.000
_cell.angle_alpha   90.00
_cell.angle_beta   90.00
_cell.angle_gamma   90.00
#
_symmetry.space_group_name_H-M   'P 1'
#
loop_
_entity.id
_entity.type
_entity.pdbx_description
1 polymer ?
#
loop_
_entity_poly.entity_id
_entity_poly.type
_entity_poly.pdbx_seq_one_letter_code
_entity_poly.pdbx_strand_id
1 'polypeptide(L)'
;MNVSFLTFLQVFADGSWRSCTQLSNVGAVTDTRPNLQGITRAPLPPEDLTGRTTTARHTATGRAARRRPWIAFGLSIATLFLAIWIVIPAPTRTLLPLSVGAPEICVWLILSSTIAMVGAVRTWRVHAVAKVATVASVLALLLALIPVVRFPSVASRTINALQSTLGVDYLDAVPFDRQLAMRPSPLSFAELFRGFSKDSAIVSQGIVFATVAGVKLTGIVYRPPTKGTFPIVVQIYGGAWQRGTAEDFPNFARFLAARGYVVFAIDYRHAPQFTFPEQYADVKTALAWVRRSAATFGGDTTRMAMLGRSAGAHLSMMAAYDLTLAPVHAVVSFYGPVDLVEAYVNPPSPDPLNVRDVETKFIGVPLEQSVEKYQQASPINIVRAGLPPTMLIHGGRDNIVEGRFGRMMHDKLRASGNQSVLIEISVHFD
;
A
#
# COMPACT_ATOMS: atom_id res chain seq x y z
N MET A 1 -2.59 4.77 -1.40
CA MET A 1 -1.36 4.08 -0.96
C MET A 1 -1.51 2.55 -0.87
N ASN A 2 -2.72 1.98 -0.82
CA ASN A 2 -2.90 0.54 -0.62
C ASN A 2 -2.89 -0.32 -1.88
N VAL A 3 -3.48 0.03 -3.01
CA VAL A 3 -3.62 -0.91 -4.13
C VAL A 3 -2.35 -1.01 -4.98
N SER A 4 -1.78 0.08 -5.44
CA SER A 4 -0.53 0.05 -6.24
C SER A 4 0.67 -0.39 -5.40
N PHE A 5 0.72 0.04 -4.14
CA PHE A 5 1.75 -0.29 -3.19
C PHE A 5 1.66 -1.72 -2.67
N LEU A 6 0.46 -2.22 -2.43
CA LEU A 6 0.22 -3.59 -1.96
C LEU A 6 0.33 -4.61 -3.10
N THR A 7 -0.03 -4.26 -4.34
CA THR A 7 0.29 -5.09 -5.52
C THR A 7 1.79 -5.21 -5.67
N PHE A 8 2.53 -4.11 -5.45
CA PHE A 8 3.98 -4.09 -5.44
C PHE A 8 4.58 -4.96 -4.32
N LEU A 9 3.99 -4.93 -3.12
CA LEU A 9 4.42 -5.77 -2.00
C LEU A 9 4.09 -7.26 -2.16
N GLN A 10 3.01 -7.58 -2.86
CA GLN A 10 2.72 -8.95 -3.25
C GLN A 10 3.80 -9.52 -4.14
N VAL A 11 4.30 -8.71 -5.08
CA VAL A 11 5.46 -9.05 -5.92
C VAL A 11 6.66 -9.41 -5.07
N PHE A 12 6.89 -8.63 -4.02
CA PHE A 12 8.03 -8.78 -3.14
C PHE A 12 7.92 -10.00 -2.22
N ALA A 13 6.75 -10.29 -1.71
CA ALA A 13 6.51 -11.45 -0.85
C ALA A 13 6.53 -12.76 -1.64
N ASP A 14 6.20 -12.73 -2.94
CA ASP A 14 6.05 -13.92 -3.75
C ASP A 14 7.28 -14.25 -4.63
N GLY A 15 8.28 -13.36 -4.73
CA GLY A 15 9.53 -13.59 -5.50
C GLY A 15 9.33 -14.01 -6.97
N SER A 16 8.13 -13.78 -7.55
CA SER A 16 7.72 -14.36 -8.83
C SER A 16 8.07 -13.47 -10.01
N TRP A 17 9.30 -13.58 -10.49
CA TRP A 17 9.74 -12.97 -11.72
C TRP A 17 10.25 -14.02 -12.71
N ARG A 18 9.38 -14.53 -13.54
CA ARG A 18 9.82 -15.13 -14.80
C ARG A 18 9.76 -14.09 -15.90
N SER A 19 10.89 -13.92 -16.59
CA SER A 19 11.06 -12.97 -17.70
C SER A 19 9.94 -13.07 -18.71
N CYS A 20 9.38 -11.95 -19.10
CA CYS A 20 8.38 -11.77 -20.14
C CYS A 20 9.03 -11.83 -21.54
N THR A 21 9.82 -12.87 -21.86
CA THR A 21 10.51 -13.05 -23.16
C THR A 21 10.21 -14.36 -23.87
N GLN A 22 9.18 -15.12 -23.48
CA GLN A 22 8.75 -16.28 -24.25
C GLN A 22 7.21 -16.38 -24.35
N LEU A 23 6.60 -15.51 -25.15
CA LEU A 23 5.26 -15.72 -25.69
C LEU A 23 5.22 -15.32 -27.17
N SER A 24 5.98 -16.04 -27.97
CA SER A 24 5.75 -16.17 -29.40
C SER A 24 5.85 -17.65 -29.72
N ASN A 25 4.73 -18.34 -29.61
CA ASN A 25 4.35 -19.57 -30.31
C ASN A 25 3.33 -20.37 -29.48
N VAL A 26 2.05 -20.03 -29.63
CA VAL A 26 0.98 -20.99 -29.41
C VAL A 26 0.05 -20.90 -30.62
N GLY A 27 -0.02 -22.04 -31.29
CA GLY A 27 -0.71 -22.25 -32.56
C GLY A 27 -2.23 -22.04 -32.47
N ALA A 28 -2.75 -21.83 -33.65
CA ALA A 28 -4.16 -21.73 -33.96
C ALA A 28 -4.99 -22.90 -33.41
N VAL A 29 -6.03 -22.56 -32.63
CA VAL A 29 -7.10 -23.49 -32.28
C VAL A 29 -8.29 -23.20 -33.18
N THR A 30 -8.66 -24.25 -33.92
CA THR A 30 -9.73 -24.32 -34.90
C THR A 30 -11.11 -24.00 -34.31
N ASP A 31 -11.84 -23.15 -35.02
CA ASP A 31 -13.24 -22.77 -34.87
C ASP A 31 -14.16 -24.00 -35.12
N THR A 32 -14.94 -24.41 -34.15
CA THR A 32 -16.07 -25.31 -34.34
C THR A 32 -17.35 -24.63 -33.87
N ARG A 33 -18.08 -24.05 -34.81
CA ARG A 33 -19.44 -23.53 -34.60
C ARG A 33 -20.45 -24.68 -34.64
N PRO A 34 -21.39 -24.79 -33.72
CA PRO A 34 -22.57 -25.64 -33.88
C PRO A 34 -23.64 -24.92 -34.72
N ASN A 35 -24.13 -25.67 -35.68
CA ASN A 35 -25.20 -25.35 -36.60
C ASN A 35 -26.56 -25.41 -35.88
N LEU A 36 -27.30 -24.30 -35.83
CA LEU A 36 -28.70 -24.27 -35.37
C LEU A 36 -29.62 -23.94 -36.56
N GLN A 37 -30.06 -24.98 -37.24
CA GLN A 37 -31.23 -24.92 -38.11
C GLN A 37 -32.50 -25.27 -37.31
N GLY A 38 -33.57 -24.49 -37.49
CA GLY A 38 -34.94 -24.88 -37.32
C GLY A 38 -35.67 -24.30 -36.10
N ILE A 39 -36.24 -23.10 -36.24
CA ILE A 39 -37.44 -22.72 -35.50
C ILE A 39 -38.41 -22.05 -36.48
N THR A 40 -39.46 -22.72 -36.79
CA THR A 40 -40.62 -22.27 -37.58
C THR A 40 -41.44 -21.22 -36.85
N ARG A 41 -41.73 -20.14 -37.55
CA ARG A 41 -42.63 -19.06 -37.08
C ARG A 41 -44.10 -19.46 -37.12
N ALA A 42 -44.78 -19.26 -36.00
CA ALA A 42 -46.24 -19.23 -35.95
C ALA A 42 -46.78 -17.83 -36.29
N PRO A 43 -47.97 -17.72 -36.90
CA PRO A 43 -48.53 -16.43 -37.35
C PRO A 43 -49.16 -15.64 -36.19
N LEU A 44 -49.01 -14.29 -36.26
CA LEU A 44 -49.57 -13.31 -35.33
C LEU A 44 -51.06 -13.07 -35.62
N PRO A 45 -51.89 -12.82 -34.59
CA PRO A 45 -53.28 -12.37 -34.77
C PRO A 45 -53.35 -10.84 -35.11
N PRO A 46 -54.48 -10.36 -35.70
CA PRO A 46 -54.60 -9.03 -36.26
C PRO A 46 -54.71 -7.94 -35.19
N GLU A 47 -54.10 -6.78 -35.53
CA GLU A 47 -54.11 -5.55 -34.75
C GLU A 47 -55.52 -4.96 -34.61
N ASP A 48 -55.87 -4.54 -33.40
CA ASP A 48 -56.98 -3.64 -33.12
C ASP A 48 -56.46 -2.20 -32.99
N LEU A 49 -56.87 -1.35 -33.91
CA LEU A 49 -56.54 0.07 -34.02
C LEU A 49 -57.56 0.88 -33.22
N THR A 50 -57.30 1.13 -31.93
CA THR A 50 -57.96 2.23 -31.24
C THR A 50 -56.93 3.06 -30.45
N GLY A 51 -56.83 4.33 -30.89
CA GLY A 51 -55.85 5.29 -30.39
C GLY A 51 -56.04 5.72 -28.95
N ARG A 52 -54.98 6.24 -28.44
CA ARG A 52 -54.67 7.05 -27.23
C ARG A 52 -53.60 6.39 -26.37
N THR A 53 -52.37 6.85 -26.58
CA THR A 53 -51.38 7.10 -25.51
C THR A 53 -50.00 7.44 -26.10
N THR A 54 -49.89 8.53 -26.87
CA THR A 54 -48.58 8.99 -27.43
C THR A 54 -47.98 10.23 -26.77
N THR A 55 -48.66 10.88 -25.81
CA THR A 55 -48.20 12.14 -25.24
C THR A 55 -47.33 12.02 -23.98
N ALA A 56 -47.35 10.92 -23.25
CA ALA A 56 -46.61 10.79 -22.01
C ALA A 56 -45.15 10.29 -22.20
N ARG A 57 -44.86 9.56 -23.28
CA ARG A 57 -43.49 9.05 -23.55
C ARG A 57 -42.56 10.12 -24.11
N HIS A 58 -43.04 11.12 -24.85
CA HIS A 58 -42.20 12.17 -25.42
C HIS A 58 -41.68 13.20 -24.40
N THR A 59 -42.38 13.44 -23.29
CA THR A 59 -41.96 14.40 -22.28
C THR A 59 -40.87 13.83 -21.35
N ALA A 60 -40.89 12.53 -21.08
CA ALA A 60 -39.87 11.85 -20.24
C ALA A 60 -38.53 11.74 -20.98
N THR A 61 -38.55 11.44 -22.29
CA THR A 61 -37.34 11.34 -23.13
C THR A 61 -36.69 12.70 -23.33
N GLY A 62 -37.47 13.77 -23.46
CA GLY A 62 -36.96 15.14 -23.62
C GLY A 62 -36.28 15.70 -22.36
N ARG A 63 -36.78 15.38 -21.17
CA ARG A 63 -36.15 15.78 -19.90
C ARG A 63 -34.88 15.00 -19.62
N ALA A 64 -34.83 13.71 -19.93
CA ALA A 64 -33.64 12.88 -19.79
C ALA A 64 -32.53 13.31 -20.78
N ALA A 65 -32.85 13.65 -22.01
CA ALA A 65 -31.92 14.15 -23.02
C ALA A 65 -31.26 15.48 -22.60
N ARG A 66 -32.04 16.39 -21.98
CA ARG A 66 -31.53 17.66 -21.47
C ARG A 66 -30.62 17.57 -20.27
N ARG A 67 -30.75 16.51 -19.43
CA ARG A 67 -29.95 16.31 -18.21
C ARG A 67 -28.62 15.61 -18.48
N ARG A 68 -28.51 14.82 -19.55
CA ARG A 68 -27.30 14.03 -19.88
C ARG A 68 -25.98 14.81 -19.92
N PRO A 69 -25.87 16.00 -20.54
CA PRO A 69 -24.64 16.76 -20.60
C PRO A 69 -24.22 17.29 -19.21
N TRP A 70 -25.18 17.65 -18.36
CA TRP A 70 -24.90 18.11 -16.99
C TRP A 70 -24.44 16.97 -16.04
N ILE A 71 -24.96 15.77 -16.25
CA ILE A 71 -24.49 14.57 -15.50
C ILE A 71 -23.04 14.26 -15.90
N ALA A 72 -22.74 14.24 -17.20
CA ALA A 72 -21.38 14.04 -17.68
C ALA A 72 -20.44 15.14 -17.16
N PHE A 73 -20.87 16.40 -17.16
CA PHE A 73 -20.10 17.51 -16.61
C PHE A 73 -19.82 17.34 -15.12
N GLY A 74 -20.84 17.07 -14.31
CA GLY A 74 -20.68 16.86 -12.88
C GLY A 74 -19.71 15.70 -12.57
N LEU A 75 -19.85 14.58 -13.29
CA LEU A 75 -18.95 13.43 -13.14
C LEU A 75 -17.51 13.78 -13.57
N SER A 76 -17.33 14.53 -14.66
CA SER A 76 -16.01 14.96 -15.15
C SER A 76 -15.29 15.84 -14.13
N ILE A 77 -15.99 16.82 -13.56
CA ILE A 77 -15.41 17.73 -12.56
C ILE A 77 -15.09 17.00 -11.26
N ALA A 78 -15.99 16.13 -10.78
CA ALA A 78 -15.75 15.33 -9.58
C ALA A 78 -14.53 14.38 -9.75
N THR A 79 -14.44 13.73 -10.91
CA THR A 79 -13.32 12.83 -11.20
C THR A 79 -12.01 13.60 -11.35
N LEU A 80 -12.02 14.76 -12.01
CA LEU A 80 -10.84 15.62 -12.12
C LEU A 80 -10.40 16.13 -10.75
N PHE A 81 -11.35 16.58 -9.92
CA PHE A 81 -11.06 16.99 -8.54
C PHE A 81 -10.36 15.89 -7.74
N LEU A 82 -10.79 14.65 -7.90
CA LEU A 82 -10.12 13.52 -7.23
C LEU A 82 -8.78 13.19 -7.89
N ALA A 83 -8.71 13.17 -9.22
CA ALA A 83 -7.50 12.80 -9.95
C ALA A 83 -6.31 13.77 -9.73
N ILE A 84 -6.59 15.06 -9.50
CA ILE A 84 -5.56 16.07 -9.29
C ILE A 84 -4.71 15.77 -8.04
N TRP A 85 -5.27 15.11 -7.04
CA TRP A 85 -4.58 14.71 -5.82
C TRP A 85 -3.56 13.57 -6.03
N ILE A 86 -3.53 12.96 -7.21
CA ILE A 86 -2.45 12.02 -7.58
C ILE A 86 -1.12 12.76 -7.70
N VAL A 87 -1.15 14.04 -8.08
CA VAL A 87 0.05 14.84 -8.34
C VAL A 87 0.23 16.04 -7.39
N ILE A 88 -0.81 16.51 -6.74
CA ILE A 88 -0.74 17.63 -5.79
C ILE A 88 -0.65 17.08 -4.36
N PRO A 89 0.38 17.44 -3.59
CA PRO A 89 0.48 17.08 -2.18
C PRO A 89 -0.59 17.80 -1.37
N ALA A 90 -1.11 17.14 -0.33
CA ALA A 90 -2.09 17.74 0.56
C ALA A 90 -1.47 18.89 1.39
N PRO A 91 -2.03 20.11 1.34
CA PRO A 91 -1.51 21.22 2.14
C PRO A 91 -1.92 21.16 3.61
N THR A 92 -2.94 20.38 3.95
CA THR A 92 -3.47 20.26 5.31
C THR A 92 -3.81 18.83 5.66
N ARG A 93 -3.87 18.53 6.97
CA ARG A 93 -4.26 17.22 7.50
C ARG A 93 -5.65 16.76 7.02
N THR A 94 -6.59 17.70 6.87
CA THR A 94 -7.96 17.40 6.41
C THR A 94 -7.99 16.90 4.97
N LEU A 95 -7.09 17.38 4.11
CA LEU A 95 -6.99 17.00 2.70
C LEU A 95 -6.06 15.80 2.46
N LEU A 96 -5.31 15.39 3.48
CA LEU A 96 -4.38 14.27 3.40
C LEU A 96 -5.02 12.96 2.90
N PRO A 97 -6.25 12.57 3.32
CA PRO A 97 -6.91 11.38 2.78
C PRO A 97 -7.12 11.41 1.26
N LEU A 98 -7.26 12.60 0.66
CA LEU A 98 -7.43 12.75 -0.79
C LEU A 98 -6.11 12.46 -1.52
N SER A 99 -4.99 13.03 -1.10
CA SER A 99 -3.69 12.81 -1.76
C SER A 99 -3.13 11.39 -1.52
N VAL A 100 -3.46 10.78 -0.39
CA VAL A 100 -3.11 9.38 -0.11
C VAL A 100 -4.03 8.41 -0.87
N GLY A 101 -5.34 8.69 -0.88
CA GLY A 101 -6.34 7.77 -1.44
C GLY A 101 -6.48 7.86 -2.97
N ALA A 102 -6.23 9.03 -3.60
CA ALA A 102 -6.42 9.18 -5.04
C ALA A 102 -5.58 8.20 -5.89
N PRO A 103 -4.29 7.96 -5.60
CA PRO A 103 -3.52 6.94 -6.30
C PRO A 103 -4.07 5.53 -6.09
N GLU A 104 -4.66 5.24 -4.93
CA GLU A 104 -5.21 3.92 -4.60
C GLU A 104 -6.44 3.56 -5.43
N ILE A 105 -7.25 4.57 -5.77
CA ILE A 105 -8.47 4.40 -6.56
C ILE A 105 -8.27 4.75 -8.03
N CYS A 106 -7.03 4.82 -8.54
CA CYS A 106 -6.73 5.27 -9.90
C CYS A 106 -7.50 4.50 -10.97
N VAL A 107 -7.70 3.18 -10.82
CA VAL A 107 -8.48 2.37 -11.76
C VAL A 107 -9.96 2.76 -11.82
N TRP A 108 -10.54 3.16 -10.68
CA TRP A 108 -11.90 3.67 -10.62
C TRP A 108 -12.00 5.08 -11.23
N LEU A 109 -10.94 5.90 -11.07
CA LEU A 109 -10.84 7.21 -11.72
C LEU A 109 -10.70 7.07 -13.23
N ILE A 110 -9.94 6.09 -13.72
CA ILE A 110 -9.85 5.75 -15.15
C ILE A 110 -11.24 5.38 -15.71
N LEU A 111 -11.95 4.48 -15.03
CA LEU A 111 -13.28 4.05 -15.46
C LEU A 111 -14.28 5.21 -15.49
N SER A 112 -14.36 5.98 -14.40
CA SER A 112 -15.30 7.11 -14.30
C SER A 112 -14.97 8.23 -15.29
N SER A 113 -13.69 8.55 -15.50
CA SER A 113 -13.25 9.51 -16.52
C SER A 113 -13.64 9.06 -17.92
N THR A 114 -13.46 7.78 -18.24
CA THR A 114 -13.83 7.22 -19.55
C THR A 114 -15.33 7.28 -19.77
N ILE A 115 -16.15 6.92 -18.78
CA ILE A 115 -17.62 7.01 -18.85
C ILE A 115 -18.06 8.47 -19.05
N ALA A 116 -17.50 9.39 -18.27
CA ALA A 116 -17.81 10.82 -18.38
C ALA A 116 -17.43 11.38 -19.75
N MET A 117 -16.25 11.01 -20.26
CA MET A 117 -15.75 11.42 -21.59
C MET A 117 -16.69 10.93 -22.71
N VAL A 118 -17.09 9.65 -22.70
CA VAL A 118 -18.02 9.10 -23.68
C VAL A 118 -19.37 9.80 -23.63
N GLY A 119 -19.88 10.10 -22.44
CA GLY A 119 -21.13 10.88 -22.25
C GLY A 119 -21.03 12.31 -22.78
N ALA A 120 -19.91 12.99 -22.54
CA ALA A 120 -19.66 14.36 -22.98
C ALA A 120 -19.46 14.45 -24.50
N VAL A 121 -18.67 13.57 -25.10
CA VAL A 121 -18.38 13.56 -26.54
C VAL A 121 -19.67 13.36 -27.38
N ARG A 122 -20.60 12.53 -26.91
CA ARG A 122 -21.90 12.33 -27.57
C ARG A 122 -22.76 13.61 -27.71
N THR A 123 -22.51 14.59 -26.84
CA THR A 123 -23.26 15.87 -26.82
C THR A 123 -22.38 17.07 -27.18
N TRP A 124 -21.15 16.85 -27.63
CA TRP A 124 -20.12 17.85 -27.91
C TRP A 124 -20.59 18.97 -28.86
N ARG A 125 -21.31 18.57 -29.94
CA ARG A 125 -21.76 19.53 -30.99
C ARG A 125 -22.94 20.41 -30.55
N VAL A 126 -23.66 20.00 -29.50
CA VAL A 126 -24.93 20.63 -29.10
C VAL A 126 -24.77 21.53 -27.87
N HIS A 127 -23.82 21.23 -26.96
CA HIS A 127 -23.70 21.90 -25.67
C HIS A 127 -22.27 22.36 -25.38
N ALA A 128 -22.07 23.64 -25.07
CA ALA A 128 -20.76 24.17 -24.65
C ALA A 128 -20.22 23.47 -23.39
N VAL A 129 -21.11 23.12 -22.45
CA VAL A 129 -20.76 22.36 -21.22
C VAL A 129 -20.14 21.02 -21.55
N ALA A 130 -20.51 20.35 -22.64
CA ALA A 130 -19.94 19.09 -23.05
C ALA A 130 -18.46 19.21 -23.47
N LYS A 131 -18.06 20.35 -24.01
CA LYS A 131 -16.65 20.62 -24.36
C LYS A 131 -15.79 20.68 -23.11
N VAL A 132 -16.24 21.42 -22.10
CA VAL A 132 -15.55 21.52 -20.79
C VAL A 132 -15.50 20.17 -20.13
N ALA A 133 -16.60 19.41 -20.11
CA ALA A 133 -16.67 18.07 -19.57
C ALA A 133 -15.67 17.12 -20.24
N THR A 134 -15.54 17.18 -21.57
CA THR A 134 -14.58 16.35 -22.31
C THR A 134 -13.13 16.67 -21.93
N VAL A 135 -12.77 17.96 -21.89
CA VAL A 135 -11.44 18.39 -21.51
C VAL A 135 -11.12 17.95 -20.06
N ALA A 136 -12.04 18.17 -19.14
CA ALA A 136 -11.89 17.75 -17.75
C ALA A 136 -11.73 16.22 -17.61
N SER A 137 -12.51 15.43 -18.38
CA SER A 137 -12.40 13.97 -18.39
C SER A 137 -11.06 13.50 -18.95
N VAL A 138 -10.56 14.12 -20.02
CA VAL A 138 -9.24 13.80 -20.61
C VAL A 138 -8.13 14.08 -19.60
N LEU A 139 -8.15 15.24 -18.96
CA LEU A 139 -7.16 15.57 -17.92
C LEU A 139 -7.22 14.60 -16.74
N ALA A 140 -8.42 14.27 -16.26
CA ALA A 140 -8.60 13.31 -15.18
C ALA A 140 -8.08 11.91 -15.57
N LEU A 141 -8.34 11.49 -16.82
CA LEU A 141 -7.86 10.20 -17.34
C LEU A 141 -6.33 10.17 -17.42
N LEU A 142 -5.71 11.22 -17.93
CA LEU A 142 -4.24 11.31 -18.01
C LEU A 142 -3.61 11.25 -16.63
N LEU A 143 -4.15 11.98 -15.65
CA LEU A 143 -3.67 11.94 -14.28
C LEU A 143 -3.85 10.54 -13.65
N ALA A 144 -5.01 9.93 -13.84
CA ALA A 144 -5.32 8.61 -13.29
C ALA A 144 -4.49 7.48 -13.91
N LEU A 145 -4.00 7.65 -15.15
CA LEU A 145 -3.12 6.69 -15.82
C LEU A 145 -1.68 6.71 -15.29
N ILE A 146 -1.23 7.78 -14.64
CA ILE A 146 0.15 7.92 -14.15
C ILE A 146 0.62 6.72 -13.32
N PRO A 147 -0.09 6.28 -12.25
CA PRO A 147 0.35 5.13 -11.46
C PRO A 147 0.46 3.83 -12.27
N VAL A 148 -0.46 3.62 -13.21
CA VAL A 148 -0.51 2.39 -14.04
C VAL A 148 0.64 2.35 -15.04
N VAL A 149 0.89 3.47 -15.73
CA VAL A 149 1.96 3.56 -16.76
C VAL A 149 3.35 3.45 -16.11
N ARG A 150 3.48 3.93 -14.87
CA ARG A 150 4.74 3.89 -14.11
C ARG A 150 5.05 2.53 -13.49
N PHE A 151 4.06 1.71 -13.32
CA PHE A 151 4.21 0.42 -12.65
C PHE A 151 5.35 -0.45 -13.24
N PRO A 152 5.48 -0.64 -14.58
CA PRO A 152 6.55 -1.48 -15.13
C PRO A 152 7.96 -0.98 -14.79
N SER A 153 8.19 0.33 -14.81
CA SER A 153 9.51 0.90 -14.49
C SER A 153 9.85 0.76 -13.00
N VAL A 154 8.87 0.96 -12.12
CA VAL A 154 9.04 0.73 -10.67
C VAL A 154 9.33 -0.75 -10.42
N ALA A 155 8.62 -1.62 -11.07
CA ALA A 155 8.81 -3.05 -10.99
C ALA A 155 10.23 -3.47 -11.41
N SER A 156 10.70 -3.02 -12.57
CA SER A 156 12.07 -3.31 -13.04
C SER A 156 13.15 -2.76 -12.11
N ARG A 157 12.99 -1.53 -11.63
CA ARG A 157 13.93 -0.95 -10.64
C ARG A 157 14.00 -1.77 -9.36
N THR A 158 12.85 -2.27 -8.90
CA THR A 158 12.81 -3.14 -7.71
C THR A 158 13.58 -4.42 -7.89
N ILE A 159 13.40 -5.11 -9.06
CA ILE A 159 14.15 -6.34 -9.33
C ILE A 159 15.65 -6.04 -9.37
N ASN A 160 16.04 -4.99 -10.10
CA ASN A 160 17.44 -4.60 -10.20
C ASN A 160 18.03 -4.31 -8.81
N ALA A 161 17.31 -3.61 -7.93
CA ALA A 161 17.73 -3.32 -6.56
C ALA A 161 17.88 -4.60 -5.72
N LEU A 162 16.98 -5.57 -5.90
CA LEU A 162 17.08 -6.87 -5.25
C LEU A 162 18.27 -7.67 -5.76
N GLN A 163 18.39 -7.83 -7.08
CA GLN A 163 19.47 -8.58 -7.71
C GLN A 163 20.84 -8.00 -7.39
N SER A 164 20.96 -6.66 -7.39
CA SER A 164 22.23 -6.00 -7.05
C SER A 164 22.65 -6.18 -5.59
N THR A 165 21.69 -6.42 -4.69
CA THR A 165 21.96 -6.55 -3.25
C THR A 165 22.03 -8.00 -2.79
N LEU A 166 21.15 -8.86 -3.31
CA LEU A 166 20.98 -10.25 -2.86
C LEU A 166 21.63 -11.26 -3.82
N GLY A 167 22.07 -10.83 -5.01
CA GLY A 167 22.54 -11.68 -6.09
C GLY A 167 21.46 -12.01 -7.11
N VAL A 168 21.85 -12.38 -8.32
CA VAL A 168 20.90 -12.71 -9.41
C VAL A 168 20.09 -13.97 -9.11
N ASP A 169 20.64 -14.86 -8.30
CA ASP A 169 20.08 -16.19 -7.96
C ASP A 169 19.35 -16.17 -6.61
N TYR A 170 18.98 -14.98 -6.07
CA TYR A 170 18.37 -14.86 -4.75
C TYR A 170 17.07 -15.69 -4.59
N LEU A 171 16.39 -16.00 -5.68
CA LEU A 171 15.20 -16.85 -5.67
C LEU A 171 15.50 -18.32 -5.43
N ASP A 172 16.73 -18.78 -5.73
CA ASP A 172 17.12 -20.17 -5.52
C ASP A 172 17.18 -20.53 -4.02
N ALA A 173 17.33 -19.53 -3.17
CA ALA A 173 17.22 -19.69 -1.72
C ALA A 173 15.78 -19.94 -1.24
N VAL A 174 14.76 -19.71 -2.08
CA VAL A 174 13.35 -19.93 -1.74
C VAL A 174 13.00 -21.40 -2.06
N PRO A 175 12.42 -22.16 -1.12
CA PRO A 175 11.98 -23.53 -1.38
C PRO A 175 11.07 -23.65 -2.59
N PHE A 176 11.25 -24.69 -3.41
CA PHE A 176 10.57 -24.86 -4.69
C PHE A 176 9.03 -24.86 -4.59
N ASP A 177 8.48 -25.48 -3.55
CA ASP A 177 7.02 -25.45 -3.26
C ASP A 177 6.51 -24.04 -3.02
N ARG A 178 7.34 -23.17 -2.43
CA ARG A 178 7.06 -21.76 -2.24
C ARG A 178 7.18 -20.97 -3.53
N GLN A 179 8.17 -21.26 -4.36
CA GLN A 179 8.29 -20.65 -5.69
C GLN A 179 7.06 -20.96 -6.57
N LEU A 180 6.54 -22.18 -6.51
CA LEU A 180 5.32 -22.57 -7.24
C LEU A 180 4.05 -21.84 -6.76
N ALA A 181 4.02 -21.47 -5.47
CA ALA A 181 2.92 -20.71 -4.88
C ALA A 181 3.02 -19.20 -5.16
N MET A 182 4.12 -18.74 -5.76
CA MET A 182 4.31 -17.34 -6.12
C MET A 182 3.38 -16.91 -7.25
N ARG A 183 3.05 -15.64 -7.30
CA ARG A 183 2.20 -15.08 -8.36
C ARG A 183 2.90 -15.13 -9.71
N PRO A 184 2.19 -15.51 -10.78
CA PRO A 184 2.76 -15.50 -12.12
C PRO A 184 3.00 -14.09 -12.68
N SER A 185 2.34 -13.07 -12.09
CA SER A 185 2.46 -11.67 -12.50
C SER A 185 2.40 -10.73 -11.30
N PRO A 186 3.24 -9.68 -11.28
CA PRO A 186 3.23 -8.68 -10.22
C PRO A 186 1.98 -7.79 -10.24
N LEU A 187 1.26 -7.73 -11.36
CA LEU A 187 0.06 -6.93 -11.54
C LEU A 187 -1.16 -7.82 -11.80
N SER A 188 -2.17 -7.68 -10.97
CA SER A 188 -3.49 -8.28 -11.18
C SER A 188 -4.54 -7.18 -11.33
N PHE A 189 -5.06 -7.00 -12.55
CA PHE A 189 -6.12 -6.02 -12.77
C PHE A 189 -7.38 -6.31 -11.93
N ALA A 190 -7.70 -7.59 -11.70
CA ALA A 190 -8.83 -7.96 -10.87
C ALA A 190 -8.67 -7.46 -9.43
N GLU A 191 -7.47 -7.52 -8.88
CA GLU A 191 -7.19 -7.06 -7.52
C GLU A 191 -7.09 -5.54 -7.41
N LEU A 192 -6.68 -4.86 -8.49
CA LEU A 192 -6.73 -3.39 -8.54
C LEU A 192 -8.17 -2.87 -8.34
N PHE A 193 -9.17 -3.62 -8.83
CA PHE A 193 -10.58 -3.26 -8.63
C PHE A 193 -11.19 -3.77 -7.34
N ARG A 194 -10.81 -4.98 -6.90
CA ARG A 194 -11.42 -5.67 -5.74
C ARG A 194 -10.70 -5.38 -4.44
N GLY A 195 -9.45 -4.90 -4.51
CA GLY A 195 -8.54 -4.84 -3.36
C GLY A 195 -8.02 -6.23 -2.97
N PHE A 196 -7.32 -6.30 -1.84
CA PHE A 196 -6.84 -7.59 -1.33
C PHE A 196 -7.99 -8.52 -0.97
N SER A 197 -7.89 -9.75 -1.42
CA SER A 197 -8.74 -10.82 -0.90
C SER A 197 -8.47 -11.02 0.60
N LYS A 198 -9.52 -11.41 1.32
CA LYS A 198 -9.34 -11.88 2.70
C LYS A 198 -8.74 -13.29 2.62
N ASP A 199 -7.40 -13.34 2.51
CA ASP A 199 -6.70 -14.61 2.45
C ASP A 199 -6.96 -15.45 3.71
N SER A 200 -6.98 -16.76 3.55
CA SER A 200 -7.26 -17.69 4.63
C SER A 200 -6.12 -17.70 5.64
N ALA A 201 -6.42 -17.32 6.88
CA ALA A 201 -5.48 -17.35 7.99
C ALA A 201 -6.25 -17.67 9.28
N ILE A 202 -5.61 -18.41 10.19
CA ILE A 202 -6.12 -18.59 11.54
C ILE A 202 -5.69 -17.38 12.37
N VAL A 203 -6.64 -16.72 13.04
CA VAL A 203 -6.39 -15.47 13.76
C VAL A 203 -6.71 -15.65 15.23
N SER A 204 -5.75 -15.29 16.08
CA SER A 204 -5.89 -15.20 17.53
C SER A 204 -5.79 -13.74 17.94
N GLN A 205 -6.87 -13.16 18.47
CA GLN A 205 -6.99 -11.74 18.81
C GLN A 205 -7.02 -11.54 20.34
N GLY A 206 -6.79 -10.29 20.76
CA GLY A 206 -6.95 -9.87 22.15
C GLY A 206 -5.94 -10.50 23.12
N ILE A 207 -4.79 -10.92 22.63
CA ILE A 207 -3.75 -11.52 23.47
C ILE A 207 -3.04 -10.38 24.21
N VAL A 208 -3.28 -10.27 25.53
CA VAL A 208 -2.55 -9.33 26.36
C VAL A 208 -1.16 -9.88 26.62
N PHE A 209 -0.12 -9.26 26.06
CA PHE A 209 1.27 -9.70 26.27
C PHE A 209 1.99 -8.99 27.41
N ALA A 210 1.50 -7.81 27.80
CA ALA A 210 1.99 -7.05 28.94
C ALA A 210 0.92 -6.08 29.46
N THR A 211 1.08 -5.64 30.73
CA THR A 211 0.36 -4.48 31.28
C THR A 211 1.41 -3.57 31.87
N VAL A 212 1.54 -2.35 31.31
CA VAL A 212 2.57 -1.38 31.68
C VAL A 212 1.89 -0.05 32.01
N ALA A 213 2.18 0.50 33.18
CA ALA A 213 1.56 1.74 33.67
C ALA A 213 0.01 1.72 33.54
N GLY A 214 -0.64 0.59 33.84
CA GLY A 214 -2.08 0.40 33.75
C GLY A 214 -2.64 0.20 32.33
N VAL A 215 -1.80 0.32 31.28
CA VAL A 215 -2.17 0.08 29.88
C VAL A 215 -1.94 -1.39 29.53
N LYS A 216 -2.98 -2.06 29.02
CA LYS A 216 -2.86 -3.40 28.44
C LYS A 216 -2.31 -3.30 27.03
N LEU A 217 -1.14 -3.88 26.81
CA LEU A 217 -0.55 -4.04 25.48
C LEU A 217 -1.04 -5.35 24.89
N THR A 218 -1.69 -5.27 23.74
CA THR A 218 -2.31 -6.40 23.08
C THR A 218 -1.59 -6.79 21.80
N GLY A 219 -1.74 -8.05 21.41
CA GLY A 219 -1.24 -8.56 20.15
C GLY A 219 -2.28 -9.40 19.43
N ILE A 220 -2.11 -9.49 18.12
CA ILE A 220 -2.89 -10.37 17.24
C ILE A 220 -1.91 -11.29 16.54
N VAL A 221 -2.20 -12.59 16.53
CA VAL A 221 -1.40 -13.57 15.82
C VAL A 221 -2.17 -14.11 14.63
N TYR A 222 -1.60 -13.93 13.44
CA TYR A 222 -2.09 -14.53 12.19
C TYR A 222 -1.16 -15.67 11.82
N ARG A 223 -1.71 -16.85 11.57
CA ARG A 223 -0.92 -18.04 11.22
C ARG A 223 -1.49 -18.77 10.01
N PRO A 224 -0.65 -19.52 9.29
CA PRO A 224 -1.11 -20.38 8.21
C PRO A 224 -2.22 -21.33 8.66
N PRO A 225 -3.18 -21.68 7.79
CA PRO A 225 -4.19 -22.69 8.11
C PRO A 225 -3.62 -24.10 8.18
N THR A 226 -2.43 -24.30 7.63
CA THR A 226 -1.72 -25.58 7.63
C THR A 226 -0.89 -25.75 8.90
N LYS A 227 -0.67 -27.00 9.32
CA LYS A 227 0.28 -27.32 10.39
C LYS A 227 1.72 -27.21 9.88
N GLY A 228 2.62 -26.73 10.71
CA GLY A 228 4.03 -26.59 10.37
C GLY A 228 4.76 -25.60 11.28
N THR A 229 6.04 -25.41 11.01
CA THR A 229 6.89 -24.40 11.66
C THR A 229 7.26 -23.36 10.62
N PHE A 230 6.92 -22.10 10.88
CA PHE A 230 6.97 -21.03 9.91
C PHE A 230 7.82 -19.85 10.39
N PRO A 231 8.50 -19.12 9.50
CA PRO A 231 9.18 -17.88 9.85
C PRO A 231 8.21 -16.86 10.44
N ILE A 232 8.74 -15.99 11.29
CA ILE A 232 7.95 -14.99 12.02
C ILE A 232 8.13 -13.62 11.37
N VAL A 233 7.03 -12.87 11.28
CA VAL A 233 7.04 -11.43 11.02
C VAL A 233 6.40 -10.71 12.20
N VAL A 234 7.15 -9.81 12.84
CA VAL A 234 6.59 -8.89 13.84
C VAL A 234 6.17 -7.62 13.12
N GLN A 235 4.84 -7.37 13.07
CA GLN A 235 4.25 -6.24 12.38
C GLN A 235 3.94 -5.11 13.37
N ILE A 236 4.43 -3.88 13.07
CA ILE A 236 4.21 -2.69 13.88
C ILE A 236 3.52 -1.62 13.03
N TYR A 237 2.37 -1.15 13.49
CA TYR A 237 1.58 -0.14 12.81
C TYR A 237 2.21 1.26 12.89
N GLY A 238 1.80 2.14 11.98
CA GLY A 238 2.11 3.57 11.99
C GLY A 238 1.08 4.39 12.76
N GLY A 239 1.20 5.70 12.69
CA GLY A 239 0.24 6.62 13.32
C GLY A 239 0.92 7.73 14.10
N ALA A 240 2.11 8.16 13.68
CA ALA A 240 2.87 9.26 14.30
C ALA A 240 3.12 9.03 15.80
N TRP A 241 3.27 7.78 16.22
CA TRP A 241 3.40 7.32 17.62
C TRP A 241 2.23 7.71 18.53
N GLN A 242 1.15 8.30 18.00
CA GLN A 242 0.03 8.89 18.77
C GLN A 242 -1.28 8.12 18.61
N ARG A 243 -1.36 7.19 17.65
CA ARG A 243 -2.59 6.46 17.32
C ARG A 243 -2.27 5.17 16.54
N GLY A 244 -3.28 4.35 16.35
CA GLY A 244 -3.21 3.06 15.70
C GLY A 244 -3.42 1.92 16.68
N THR A 245 -3.50 0.71 16.16
CA THR A 245 -3.67 -0.51 16.95
C THR A 245 -3.06 -1.71 16.22
N ALA A 246 -2.86 -2.81 16.93
CA ALA A 246 -2.46 -4.09 16.33
C ALA A 246 -3.46 -4.60 15.27
N GLU A 247 -4.67 -4.05 15.23
CA GLU A 247 -5.70 -4.37 14.22
C GLU A 247 -5.46 -3.68 12.88
N ASP A 248 -4.53 -2.73 12.80
CA ASP A 248 -4.25 -2.02 11.57
C ASP A 248 -3.63 -2.96 10.52
N PHE A 249 -4.12 -2.86 9.26
CA PHE A 249 -3.67 -3.65 8.11
C PHE A 249 -3.87 -5.18 8.23
N PRO A 250 -5.05 -5.66 8.67
CA PRO A 250 -5.30 -7.08 8.92
C PRO A 250 -5.23 -7.91 7.63
N ASN A 251 -5.60 -7.34 6.47
CA ASN A 251 -5.54 -8.05 5.19
C ASN A 251 -4.09 -8.33 4.75
N PHE A 252 -3.16 -7.44 5.09
CA PHE A 252 -1.74 -7.66 4.81
C PHE A 252 -1.15 -8.74 5.72
N ALA A 253 -1.51 -8.75 7.00
CA ALA A 253 -1.12 -9.81 7.92
C ALA A 253 -1.66 -11.19 7.48
N ARG A 254 -2.94 -11.24 7.03
CA ARG A 254 -3.54 -12.46 6.44
C ARG A 254 -2.82 -12.91 5.17
N PHE A 255 -2.47 -11.96 4.32
CA PHE A 255 -1.72 -12.22 3.10
C PHE A 255 -0.38 -12.90 3.40
N LEU A 256 0.39 -12.42 4.37
CA LEU A 256 1.64 -13.04 4.81
C LEU A 256 1.38 -14.42 5.42
N ALA A 257 0.36 -14.54 6.28
CA ALA A 257 0.03 -15.81 6.92
C ALA A 257 -0.35 -16.89 5.90
N ALA A 258 -1.16 -16.56 4.90
CA ALA A 258 -1.52 -17.48 3.82
C ALA A 258 -0.29 -17.96 3.01
N ARG A 259 0.81 -17.19 3.05
CA ARG A 259 2.07 -17.53 2.37
C ARG A 259 3.12 -18.17 3.28
N GLY A 260 2.67 -18.61 4.47
CA GLY A 260 3.50 -19.41 5.36
C GLY A 260 4.37 -18.58 6.29
N TYR A 261 3.87 -17.45 6.77
CA TYR A 261 4.47 -16.71 7.88
C TYR A 261 3.55 -16.73 9.10
N VAL A 262 4.11 -16.76 10.29
CA VAL A 262 3.37 -16.41 11.50
C VAL A 262 3.59 -14.93 11.76
N VAL A 263 2.50 -14.14 11.69
CA VAL A 263 2.57 -12.69 11.88
C VAL A 263 2.08 -12.32 13.27
N PHE A 264 2.93 -11.65 14.03
CA PHE A 264 2.60 -11.05 15.31
C PHE A 264 2.41 -9.54 15.11
N ALA A 265 1.18 -9.07 15.07
CA ALA A 265 0.87 -7.65 15.09
C ALA A 265 0.78 -7.20 16.55
N ILE A 266 1.55 -6.16 16.92
CA ILE A 266 1.73 -5.73 18.31
C ILE A 266 1.31 -4.30 18.56
N ASP A 267 0.81 -4.04 19.77
CA ASP A 267 0.55 -2.70 20.28
C ASP A 267 1.76 -2.09 20.98
N TYR A 268 1.74 -0.76 21.08
CA TYR A 268 2.64 0.05 21.91
C TYR A 268 1.87 1.26 22.46
N ARG A 269 2.33 1.83 23.57
CA ARG A 269 1.73 3.03 24.20
C ARG A 269 1.93 4.27 23.34
N HIS A 270 1.01 5.21 23.41
CA HIS A 270 0.95 6.38 22.53
C HIS A 270 1.38 7.68 23.21
N ALA A 271 2.09 8.51 22.42
CA ALA A 271 2.32 9.90 22.74
C ALA A 271 1.00 10.73 22.61
N PRO A 272 0.86 11.85 23.31
CA PRO A 272 1.84 12.46 24.22
C PRO A 272 1.77 11.92 25.65
N GLN A 273 0.84 11.01 25.98
CA GLN A 273 0.70 10.47 27.33
C GLN A 273 1.96 9.69 27.75
N PHE A 274 2.53 8.98 26.80
CA PHE A 274 3.78 8.25 26.94
C PHE A 274 4.76 8.75 25.87
N THR A 275 5.97 9.09 26.29
CA THR A 275 6.98 9.69 25.41
C THR A 275 8.13 8.70 25.17
N PHE A 276 8.97 8.96 24.17
CA PHE A 276 10.19 8.17 23.99
C PHE A 276 11.06 8.20 25.26
N PRO A 277 11.57 7.02 25.71
CA PRO A 277 11.69 5.74 25.00
C PRO A 277 10.57 4.70 25.29
N GLU A 278 9.41 5.08 25.80
CA GLU A 278 8.40 4.12 26.27
C GLU A 278 7.81 3.25 25.15
N GLN A 279 7.55 3.79 23.95
CA GLN A 279 7.10 3.02 22.80
C GLN A 279 8.13 1.96 22.38
N TYR A 280 9.39 2.36 22.41
CA TYR A 280 10.49 1.45 22.13
C TYR A 280 10.63 0.34 23.19
N ALA A 281 10.45 0.66 24.47
CA ALA A 281 10.42 -0.31 25.57
C ALA A 281 9.28 -1.33 25.40
N ASP A 282 8.11 -0.87 24.93
CA ASP A 282 6.96 -1.74 24.65
C ASP A 282 7.27 -2.72 23.51
N VAL A 283 7.94 -2.25 22.44
CA VAL A 283 8.38 -3.12 21.34
C VAL A 283 9.38 -4.17 21.84
N LYS A 284 10.30 -3.81 22.72
CA LYS A 284 11.23 -4.80 23.35
C LYS A 284 10.46 -5.83 24.14
N THR A 285 9.47 -5.42 24.91
CA THR A 285 8.59 -6.32 25.68
C THR A 285 7.81 -7.26 24.77
N ALA A 286 7.28 -6.74 23.64
CA ALA A 286 6.60 -7.53 22.64
C ALA A 286 7.53 -8.57 21.99
N LEU A 287 8.77 -8.20 21.63
CA LEU A 287 9.76 -9.13 21.08
C LEU A 287 10.08 -10.26 22.06
N ALA A 288 10.21 -9.95 23.34
CA ALA A 288 10.41 -10.96 24.37
C ALA A 288 9.19 -11.91 24.49
N TRP A 289 7.97 -11.36 24.41
CA TRP A 289 6.74 -12.18 24.36
C TRP A 289 6.70 -13.05 23.11
N VAL A 290 6.95 -12.51 21.92
CA VAL A 290 6.98 -13.26 20.66
C VAL A 290 7.93 -14.46 20.79
N ARG A 291 9.16 -14.25 21.28
CA ARG A 291 10.14 -15.32 21.44
C ARG A 291 9.67 -16.44 22.37
N ARG A 292 9.01 -16.10 23.49
CA ARG A 292 8.47 -17.10 24.44
C ARG A 292 7.28 -17.85 23.89
N SER A 293 6.45 -17.19 23.08
CA SER A 293 5.14 -17.71 22.66
C SER A 293 5.12 -18.28 21.24
N ALA A 294 6.15 -18.03 20.44
CA ALA A 294 6.18 -18.36 19.01
C ALA A 294 5.85 -19.82 18.72
N ALA A 295 6.43 -20.75 19.46
CA ALA A 295 6.23 -22.18 19.25
C ALA A 295 4.75 -22.60 19.41
N THR A 296 3.98 -21.96 20.31
CA THR A 296 2.55 -22.21 20.51
C THR A 296 1.74 -21.89 19.25
N PHE A 297 2.22 -20.95 18.43
CA PHE A 297 1.58 -20.53 17.19
C PHE A 297 2.25 -21.11 15.93
N GLY A 298 3.22 -22.03 16.10
CA GLY A 298 3.99 -22.60 14.99
C GLY A 298 5.04 -21.65 14.40
N GLY A 299 5.48 -20.65 15.18
CA GLY A 299 6.52 -19.71 14.77
C GLY A 299 7.93 -20.21 15.09
N ASP A 300 8.87 -19.95 14.19
CA ASP A 300 10.29 -20.27 14.31
C ASP A 300 11.09 -19.01 14.68
N THR A 301 11.54 -18.93 15.91
CA THR A 301 12.31 -17.79 16.42
C THR A 301 13.71 -17.66 15.81
N THR A 302 14.21 -18.70 15.14
CA THR A 302 15.48 -18.63 14.38
C THR A 302 15.31 -17.96 13.01
N ARG A 303 14.07 -17.66 12.59
CA ARG A 303 13.73 -16.98 11.33
C ARG A 303 12.71 -15.88 11.60
N MET A 304 13.14 -14.78 12.19
CA MET A 304 12.27 -13.67 12.59
C MET A 304 12.66 -12.38 11.90
N ALA A 305 11.68 -11.72 11.29
CA ALA A 305 11.83 -10.41 10.71
C ALA A 305 10.92 -9.39 11.39
N MET A 306 11.29 -8.12 11.33
CA MET A 306 10.45 -6.99 11.73
C MET A 306 9.93 -6.25 10.51
N LEU A 307 8.69 -5.82 10.57
CA LEU A 307 8.04 -5.06 9.52
C LEU A 307 7.23 -3.92 10.15
N GLY A 308 7.49 -2.70 9.72
CA GLY A 308 6.77 -1.56 10.23
C GLY A 308 6.40 -0.55 9.17
N ARG A 309 5.44 0.33 9.52
CA ARG A 309 4.99 1.44 8.68
C ARG A 309 5.13 2.76 9.40
N SER A 310 5.72 3.79 8.77
CA SER A 310 5.86 5.14 9.37
C SER A 310 6.47 5.04 10.77
N ALA A 311 5.81 5.53 11.82
CA ALA A 311 6.22 5.39 13.21
C ALA A 311 6.55 3.92 13.62
N GLY A 312 5.81 2.94 13.10
CA GLY A 312 6.11 1.52 13.35
C GLY A 312 7.38 1.03 12.64
N ALA A 313 7.70 1.58 11.47
CA ALA A 313 8.96 1.31 10.78
C ALA A 313 10.16 1.89 11.53
N HIS A 314 10.01 3.10 12.06
CA HIS A 314 10.97 3.73 12.96
C HIS A 314 11.24 2.80 14.17
N LEU A 315 10.20 2.38 14.89
CA LEU A 315 10.32 1.50 16.05
C LEU A 315 10.91 0.12 15.68
N SER A 316 10.59 -0.39 14.49
CA SER A 316 11.17 -1.64 13.97
C SER A 316 12.67 -1.52 13.76
N MET A 317 13.16 -0.43 13.16
CA MET A 317 14.58 -0.18 12.97
C MET A 317 15.29 0.04 14.31
N MET A 318 14.69 0.82 15.21
CA MET A 318 15.25 1.02 16.57
C MET A 318 15.45 -0.30 17.29
N ALA A 319 14.47 -1.20 17.25
CA ALA A 319 14.56 -2.49 17.95
C ALA A 319 15.47 -3.50 17.24
N ALA A 320 15.45 -3.52 15.90
CA ALA A 320 16.28 -4.46 15.13
C ALA A 320 17.78 -4.12 15.18
N TYR A 321 18.12 -2.87 15.40
CA TYR A 321 19.51 -2.40 15.45
C TYR A 321 20.06 -2.34 16.87
N ASP A 322 19.27 -2.67 17.88
CA ASP A 322 19.69 -2.74 19.27
C ASP A 322 20.47 -4.04 19.55
N LEU A 323 21.76 -3.90 19.87
CA LEU A 323 22.64 -5.04 20.20
C LEU A 323 22.27 -5.75 21.50
N THR A 324 21.51 -5.10 22.38
CA THR A 324 21.10 -5.71 23.65
C THR A 324 19.96 -6.71 23.47
N LEU A 325 19.33 -6.70 22.30
CA LEU A 325 18.27 -7.64 21.94
C LEU A 325 18.84 -8.84 21.16
N ALA A 326 18.17 -9.96 21.29
CA ALA A 326 18.47 -11.09 20.43
C ALA A 326 18.20 -10.70 18.96
N PRO A 327 19.09 -11.04 18.01
CA PRO A 327 19.02 -10.54 16.64
C PRO A 327 17.76 -10.98 15.92
N VAL A 328 17.27 -10.10 15.04
CA VAL A 328 16.30 -10.42 14.00
C VAL A 328 17.05 -10.63 12.68
N HIS A 329 16.43 -11.32 11.72
CA HIS A 329 17.09 -11.75 10.49
C HIS A 329 16.87 -10.79 9.32
N ALA A 330 15.86 -9.91 9.40
CA ALA A 330 15.59 -8.88 8.41
C ALA A 330 14.70 -7.78 8.97
N VAL A 331 14.77 -6.60 8.34
CA VAL A 331 13.88 -5.47 8.62
C VAL A 331 13.24 -4.99 7.33
N VAL A 332 11.94 -4.74 7.36
CA VAL A 332 11.20 -4.08 6.28
C VAL A 332 10.61 -2.78 6.81
N SER A 333 11.12 -1.68 6.31
CA SER A 333 10.68 -0.32 6.67
C SER A 333 9.84 0.27 5.54
N PHE A 334 8.57 0.52 5.81
CA PHE A 334 7.72 1.28 4.92
C PHE A 334 7.71 2.73 5.38
N TYR A 335 8.34 3.60 4.58
CA TYR A 335 8.35 5.04 4.80
C TYR A 335 8.59 5.45 6.26
N GLY A 336 9.55 4.81 6.93
CA GLY A 336 9.92 5.14 8.32
C GLY A 336 10.79 6.39 8.38
N PRO A 337 10.54 7.34 9.32
CA PRO A 337 11.49 8.39 9.62
C PRO A 337 12.74 7.78 10.26
N VAL A 338 13.91 8.33 9.94
CA VAL A 338 15.19 7.75 10.36
C VAL A 338 16.08 8.74 11.10
N ASP A 339 15.87 10.03 10.88
CA ASP A 339 16.58 11.13 11.53
C ASP A 339 15.55 12.17 11.98
N LEU A 340 15.26 12.21 13.28
CA LEU A 340 14.26 13.10 13.84
C LEU A 340 14.79 14.53 14.00
N VAL A 341 16.11 14.71 14.12
CA VAL A 341 16.70 16.04 14.11
C VAL A 341 16.51 16.68 12.74
N GLU A 342 16.86 15.95 11.68
CA GLU A 342 16.69 16.40 10.30
C GLU A 342 15.23 16.66 9.93
N ALA A 343 14.31 15.81 10.37
CA ALA A 343 12.88 16.00 10.11
C ALA A 343 12.30 17.23 10.82
N TYR A 344 12.76 17.52 12.03
CA TYR A 344 12.35 18.71 12.80
C TYR A 344 12.88 20.00 12.17
N VAL A 345 14.16 20.02 11.78
CA VAL A 345 14.82 21.22 11.22
C VAL A 345 14.29 21.53 9.83
N ASN A 346 14.15 20.50 8.99
CA ASN A 346 13.74 20.58 7.60
C ASN A 346 12.45 19.81 7.35
N PRO A 347 11.28 20.26 7.89
CA PRO A 347 10.02 19.59 7.67
C PRO A 347 9.59 19.67 6.20
N PRO A 348 8.72 18.75 5.73
CA PRO A 348 8.22 18.78 4.35
C PRO A 348 7.45 20.07 4.05
N SER A 349 7.39 20.44 2.78
CA SER A 349 6.58 21.57 2.32
C SER A 349 5.67 21.14 1.16
N PRO A 350 4.33 21.15 1.34
CA PRO A 350 3.59 21.48 2.57
C PRO A 350 3.78 20.44 3.69
N ASP A 351 3.61 20.85 4.94
CA ASP A 351 3.64 19.99 6.12
C ASP A 351 2.21 19.77 6.68
N PRO A 352 1.47 18.76 6.18
CA PRO A 352 0.09 18.53 6.57
C PRO A 352 -0.06 17.98 8.00
N LEU A 353 1.00 17.42 8.57
CA LEU A 353 0.98 16.84 9.92
C LEU A 353 1.51 17.76 11.01
N ASN A 354 2.22 18.82 10.65
CA ASN A 354 3.05 19.60 11.57
C ASN A 354 4.10 18.71 12.27
N VAL A 355 5.12 18.31 11.51
CA VAL A 355 6.15 17.36 11.94
C VAL A 355 6.78 17.76 13.26
N ARG A 356 7.06 19.05 13.46
CA ARG A 356 7.64 19.57 14.72
C ARG A 356 6.73 19.30 15.93
N ASP A 357 5.41 19.50 15.81
CA ASP A 357 4.46 19.19 16.87
C ASP A 357 4.37 17.68 17.13
N VAL A 358 4.35 16.88 16.07
CA VAL A 358 4.33 15.42 16.16
C VAL A 358 5.55 14.89 16.90
N GLU A 359 6.73 15.35 16.55
CA GLU A 359 7.97 14.90 17.17
C GLU A 359 8.13 15.43 18.59
N THR A 360 7.73 16.68 18.86
CA THR A 360 7.71 17.23 20.22
C THR A 360 6.82 16.40 21.14
N LYS A 361 5.65 15.96 20.68
CA LYS A 361 4.77 15.08 21.44
C LYS A 361 5.37 13.69 21.66
N PHE A 362 6.08 13.16 20.69
CA PHE A 362 6.74 11.87 20.79
C PHE A 362 7.95 11.89 21.73
N ILE A 363 8.79 12.89 21.64
CA ILE A 363 10.00 13.05 22.46
C ILE A 363 9.69 13.61 23.86
N GLY A 364 8.60 14.38 23.97
CA GLY A 364 8.15 15.02 25.20
C GLY A 364 8.66 16.43 25.40
N VAL A 365 9.62 16.89 24.58
CA VAL A 365 10.16 18.26 24.60
C VAL A 365 10.49 18.67 23.17
N PRO A 366 10.48 19.99 22.82
CA PRO A 366 10.94 20.46 21.52
C PRO A 366 12.46 20.28 21.36
N LEU A 367 12.94 20.27 20.10
CA LEU A 367 14.34 20.00 19.75
C LEU A 367 15.30 20.95 20.45
N GLU A 368 14.94 22.23 20.58
CA GLU A 368 15.75 23.29 21.20
C GLU A 368 16.04 23.01 22.67
N GLN A 369 15.23 22.20 23.34
CA GLN A 369 15.42 21.83 24.75
C GLN A 369 16.28 20.57 24.93
N SER A 370 16.31 19.65 23.96
CA SER A 370 17.15 18.45 24.04
C SER A 370 17.38 17.80 22.67
N VAL A 371 18.44 18.22 22.00
CA VAL A 371 18.91 17.60 20.74
C VAL A 371 19.28 16.13 20.97
N GLU A 372 19.84 15.80 22.13
CA GLU A 372 20.30 14.47 22.49
C GLU A 372 19.17 13.44 22.47
N LYS A 373 17.97 13.81 22.96
CA LYS A 373 16.80 12.91 22.92
C LYS A 373 16.36 12.59 21.50
N TYR A 374 16.37 13.58 20.60
CA TYR A 374 16.07 13.39 19.19
C TYR A 374 17.12 12.50 18.52
N GLN A 375 18.40 12.71 18.82
CA GLN A 375 19.49 11.86 18.33
C GLN A 375 19.37 10.43 18.84
N GLN A 376 19.07 10.23 20.12
CA GLN A 376 18.83 8.91 20.72
C GLN A 376 17.63 8.18 20.09
N ALA A 377 16.60 8.93 19.70
CA ALA A 377 15.42 8.41 19.04
C ALA A 377 15.59 8.23 17.51
N SER A 378 16.74 8.55 16.94
CA SER A 378 16.98 8.48 15.48
C SER A 378 17.69 7.19 15.09
N PRO A 379 17.05 6.26 14.36
CA PRO A 379 17.66 4.98 13.96
C PRO A 379 18.96 5.14 13.17
N ILE A 380 19.12 6.22 12.42
CA ILE A 380 20.32 6.49 11.63
C ILE A 380 21.58 6.59 12.50
N ASN A 381 21.44 7.04 13.75
CA ASN A 381 22.55 7.24 14.68
C ASN A 381 23.06 5.95 15.33
N ILE A 382 22.29 4.87 15.25
CA ILE A 382 22.68 3.55 15.77
C ILE A 382 23.11 2.58 14.67
N VAL A 383 23.25 3.09 13.42
CA VAL A 383 23.76 2.30 12.30
C VAL A 383 25.25 2.01 12.49
N ARG A 384 25.62 0.74 12.40
CA ARG A 384 26.98 0.19 12.48
C ARG A 384 27.09 -1.05 11.59
N ALA A 385 28.26 -1.62 11.47
CA ALA A 385 28.45 -2.90 10.79
C ALA A 385 27.72 -4.07 11.50
N GLY A 386 27.32 -5.08 10.73
CA GLY A 386 26.71 -6.32 11.24
C GLY A 386 25.23 -6.19 11.60
N LEU A 387 24.52 -5.19 11.08
CA LEU A 387 23.06 -5.09 11.21
C LEU A 387 22.34 -6.04 10.26
N PRO A 388 21.10 -6.43 10.60
CA PRO A 388 20.30 -7.30 9.73
C PRO A 388 20.05 -6.61 8.37
N PRO A 389 19.94 -7.42 7.29
CA PRO A 389 19.51 -6.92 5.99
C PRO A 389 18.24 -6.07 6.11
N THR A 390 18.28 -4.90 5.53
CA THR A 390 17.19 -3.92 5.66
C THR A 390 16.64 -3.53 4.30
N MET A 391 15.34 -3.66 4.16
CA MET A 391 14.60 -3.18 3.01
C MET A 391 13.85 -1.92 3.37
N LEU A 392 14.07 -0.89 2.57
CA LEU A 392 13.46 0.43 2.70
C LEU A 392 12.52 0.64 1.52
N ILE A 393 11.25 0.87 1.78
CA ILE A 393 10.23 1.11 0.77
C ILE A 393 9.64 2.48 1.01
N HIS A 394 9.80 3.39 0.04
CA HIS A 394 9.42 4.79 0.18
C HIS A 394 8.66 5.29 -1.04
N GLY A 395 7.66 6.15 -0.82
CA GLY A 395 7.06 6.91 -1.90
C GLY A 395 8.00 8.05 -2.31
N GLY A 396 8.37 8.16 -3.58
CA GLY A 396 9.25 9.24 -4.05
C GLY A 396 8.65 10.65 -3.90
N ARG A 397 7.34 10.72 -3.67
CA ARG A 397 6.57 11.95 -3.37
C ARG A 397 5.84 11.90 -2.05
N ASP A 398 6.31 11.12 -1.13
CA ASP A 398 5.78 11.12 0.22
C ASP A 398 6.07 12.49 0.86
N ASN A 399 5.01 13.26 1.12
CA ASN A 399 5.07 14.57 1.76
C ASN A 399 4.76 14.51 3.27
N ILE A 400 4.76 13.31 3.83
CA ILE A 400 4.62 13.06 5.27
C ILE A 400 5.97 12.66 5.85
N VAL A 401 6.57 11.62 5.26
CA VAL A 401 7.94 11.19 5.51
C VAL A 401 8.65 11.17 4.17
N GLU A 402 9.45 12.19 3.90
CA GLU A 402 10.03 12.37 2.58
C GLU A 402 10.96 11.23 2.16
N GLY A 403 10.96 10.88 0.86
CA GLY A 403 11.79 9.79 0.30
C GLY A 403 13.29 9.94 0.60
N ARG A 404 13.77 11.18 0.88
CA ARG A 404 15.16 11.42 1.29
C ARG A 404 15.57 10.61 2.53
N PHE A 405 14.67 10.35 3.46
CA PHE A 405 14.96 9.53 4.64
C PHE A 405 15.27 8.07 4.29
N GLY A 406 14.56 7.53 3.30
CA GLY A 406 14.88 6.20 2.76
C GLY A 406 16.28 6.16 2.15
N ARG A 407 16.65 7.18 1.35
CA ARG A 407 18.01 7.30 0.76
C ARG A 407 19.08 7.47 1.83
N MET A 408 18.90 8.40 2.76
CA MET A 408 19.84 8.62 3.86
C MET A 408 20.14 7.33 4.64
N MET A 409 19.10 6.57 4.99
CA MET A 409 19.28 5.30 5.71
C MET A 409 19.95 4.25 4.83
N HIS A 410 19.57 4.13 3.56
CA HIS A 410 20.18 3.21 2.61
C HIS A 410 21.67 3.46 2.46
N ASP A 411 22.05 4.71 2.23
CA ASP A 411 23.44 5.13 2.05
C ASP A 411 24.26 4.86 3.32
N LYS A 412 23.70 5.18 4.49
CA LYS A 412 24.34 4.94 5.78
C LYS A 412 24.56 3.45 6.07
N LEU A 413 23.54 2.62 5.80
CA LEU A 413 23.65 1.17 5.95
C LEU A 413 24.71 0.59 5.02
N ARG A 414 24.71 0.99 3.74
CA ARG A 414 25.69 0.54 2.74
C ARG A 414 27.11 0.99 3.10
N ALA A 415 27.29 2.23 3.49
CA ALA A 415 28.59 2.78 3.92
C ALA A 415 29.13 2.04 5.16
N SER A 416 28.26 1.49 6.00
CA SER A 416 28.62 0.68 7.18
C SER A 416 28.77 -0.81 6.87
N GLY A 417 28.76 -1.23 5.59
CA GLY A 417 28.96 -2.63 5.16
C GLY A 417 27.72 -3.52 5.32
N ASN A 418 26.53 -2.95 5.55
CA ASN A 418 25.31 -3.73 5.68
C ASN A 418 24.60 -3.95 4.35
N GLN A 419 23.82 -5.01 4.25
CA GLN A 419 22.92 -5.22 3.12
C GLN A 419 21.70 -4.30 3.25
N SER A 420 21.45 -3.49 2.23
CA SER A 420 20.29 -2.61 2.17
C SER A 420 19.72 -2.57 0.76
N VAL A 421 18.41 -2.74 0.67
CA VAL A 421 17.63 -2.57 -0.57
C VAL A 421 16.74 -1.35 -0.42
N LEU A 422 16.85 -0.39 -1.33
CA LEU A 422 15.96 0.77 -1.40
C LEU A 422 15.01 0.61 -2.58
N ILE A 423 13.72 0.75 -2.31
CA ILE A 423 12.65 0.74 -3.29
C ILE A 423 11.93 2.08 -3.23
N GLU A 424 12.16 2.91 -4.25
CA GLU A 424 11.45 4.17 -4.39
C GLU A 424 10.31 4.03 -5.40
N ILE A 425 9.08 4.27 -4.92
CA ILE A 425 7.88 4.27 -5.74
C ILE A 425 7.66 5.70 -6.22
N SER A 426 8.28 6.06 -7.35
CA SER A 426 8.17 7.40 -7.94
C SER A 426 7.01 7.47 -8.93
N VAL A 427 6.20 8.53 -8.85
CA VAL A 427 5.18 8.90 -9.85
C VAL A 427 5.70 9.97 -10.83
N HIS A 428 6.99 10.34 -10.77
CA HIS A 428 7.60 11.29 -11.72
C HIS A 428 8.20 10.62 -12.96
N PHE A 429 8.27 11.39 -14.08
CA PHE A 429 9.11 11.13 -15.23
C PHE A 429 10.51 11.69 -14.91
N ASP A 430 11.46 10.83 -14.56
CA ASP A 430 12.87 11.16 -14.54
C ASP A 430 13.38 11.18 -15.97
#